data_9b30a81096cec40a04a3d697cba56cac
#
_entry.id   9b30a81096cec40a04a3d697cba56cac
#
_cell.length_a   1.000
_cell.length_b   1.000
_cell.length_c   1.000
_cell.angle_alpha   90.00
_cell.angle_beta   90.00
_cell.angle_gamma   90.00
#
_symmetry.space_group_name_H-M   'P 1'
#
loop_
_entity.id
_entity.type
_entity.pdbx_description
1 polymer ?
#
loop_
_entity_poly.entity_id
_entity_poly.type
_entity_poly.pdbx_seq_one_letter_code
_entity_poly.pdbx_strand_id
1 'polypeptide(L)' 'NPIYLVYDLEMRQLCRIKQELLWRPSVSIVCMDYQAETIREYLGEKVIIYELNAENVMKYLINDLGE' A
#
# COMPACT_ATOMS: atom_id res chain seq x y z
N ASN A 1 1.07 10.42 8.75
CA ASN A 1 0.74 9.97 7.42
C ASN A 1 -0.18 8.76 7.48
N PRO A 2 -1.27 8.78 6.72
CA PRO A 2 -2.14 7.62 6.69
C PRO A 2 -1.47 6.43 6.00
N ILE A 3 -1.79 5.25 6.50
CA ILE A 3 -1.31 4.01 5.92
C ILE A 3 -2.52 3.22 5.46
N TYR A 4 -2.53 2.84 4.20
CA TYR A 4 -3.61 2.06 3.62
C TYR A 4 -3.13 0.64 3.35
N LEU A 5 -3.94 -0.33 3.73
CA LEU A 5 -3.66 -1.73 3.44
C LEU A 5 -4.53 -2.16 2.27
N VAL A 6 -3.90 -2.54 1.17
CA VAL A 6 -4.58 -2.94 -0.05
C VAL A 6 -4.52 -4.46 -0.18
N TYR A 7 -5.64 -5.12 0.13
CA TYR A 7 -5.76 -6.58 -0.02
C TYR A 7 -6.15 -6.94 -1.42
N ASP A 8 -7.36 -6.53 -1.79
CA ASP A 8 -7.85 -6.69 -3.15
C ASP A 8 -7.83 -5.32 -3.79
N LEU A 9 -7.24 -5.24 -4.97
CA LEU A 9 -7.12 -3.98 -5.66
C LEU A 9 -8.48 -3.56 -6.20
N GLU A 10 -9.16 -2.68 -5.48
CA GLU A 10 -10.46 -2.15 -5.89
C GLU A 10 -10.33 -0.72 -6.36
N MET A 11 -11.01 -0.39 -7.45
CA MET A 11 -11.02 0.97 -7.98
C MET A 11 -11.54 1.97 -6.97
N ARG A 12 -12.52 1.57 -6.18
CA ARG A 12 -13.09 2.43 -5.13
C ARG A 12 -12.02 2.88 -4.14
N GLN A 13 -11.17 1.93 -3.72
CA GLN A 13 -10.11 2.22 -2.78
C GLN A 13 -9.05 3.15 -3.41
N LEU A 14 -8.69 2.89 -4.65
CA LEU A 14 -7.73 3.72 -5.35
C LEU A 14 -8.25 5.15 -5.54
N CYS A 15 -9.53 5.31 -5.86
CA CYS A 15 -10.13 6.62 -5.99
C CYS A 15 -10.09 7.40 -4.68
N ARG A 16 -10.35 6.73 -3.57
CA ARG A 16 -10.28 7.36 -2.24
C ARG A 16 -8.87 7.84 -1.94
N ILE A 17 -7.87 7.00 -2.21
CA ILE A 17 -6.47 7.36 -1.97
C ILE A 17 -6.07 8.53 -2.87
N LYS A 18 -6.50 8.51 -4.11
CA LYS A 18 -6.21 9.59 -5.05
C LYS A 18 -6.78 10.93 -4.56
N GLN A 19 -7.98 10.91 -4.00
CA GLN A 19 -8.56 12.12 -3.42
C GLN A 19 -7.76 12.60 -2.22
N GLU A 20 -7.28 11.69 -1.37
CA GLU A 20 -6.44 12.05 -0.23
C GLU A 20 -5.18 12.77 -0.68
N LEU A 21 -4.59 12.35 -1.79
CA LEU A 21 -3.36 12.94 -2.31
C LEU A 21 -3.53 14.38 -2.79
N LEU A 22 -4.76 14.86 -2.95
CA LEU A 22 -5.00 16.25 -3.33
C LEU A 22 -4.61 17.23 -2.22
N TRP A 23 -4.71 16.79 -0.98
CA TRP A 23 -4.41 17.64 0.17
C TRP A 23 -3.34 17.10 1.11
N ARG A 24 -2.83 15.91 0.86
CA ARG A 24 -1.73 15.36 1.65
C ARG A 24 -0.47 15.29 0.82
N PRO A 25 0.70 15.56 1.42
CA PRO A 25 1.95 15.51 0.65
C PRO A 25 2.29 14.09 0.18
N SER A 26 1.92 13.08 0.96
CA SER A 26 2.15 11.70 0.58
C SER A 26 1.23 10.78 1.36
N VAL A 27 1.07 9.56 0.84
CA VAL A 27 0.27 8.51 1.47
C VAL A 27 1.07 7.23 1.40
N SER A 28 1.09 6.46 2.49
CA SER A 28 1.77 5.18 2.53
C SER A 28 0.79 4.05 2.22
N ILE A 29 1.21 3.13 1.37
CA ILE A 29 0.38 2.02 0.95
C ILE A 29 1.14 0.72 1.17
N VAL A 30 0.51 -0.21 1.86
CA VAL A 30 1.03 -1.57 2.02
C VAL A 30 0.22 -2.47 1.10
N CYS A 31 0.88 -3.12 0.16
CA CYS A 31 0.21 -3.96 -0.83
C CYS A 31 1.09 -5.15 -1.18
N MET A 32 0.51 -6.09 -1.92
CA MET A 32 1.31 -7.22 -2.43
C MET A 32 2.22 -6.72 -3.55
N ASP A 33 3.34 -7.40 -3.73
CA ASP A 33 4.34 -6.99 -4.72
C ASP A 33 3.78 -6.88 -6.13
N TYR A 34 2.88 -7.80 -6.52
CA TYR A 34 2.31 -7.78 -7.86
C TYR A 34 1.34 -6.61 -8.08
N GLN A 35 0.90 -5.95 -7.02
CA GLN A 35 -0.03 -4.82 -7.10
C GLN A 35 0.68 -3.47 -7.21
N ALA A 36 1.95 -3.43 -6.84
CA ALA A 36 2.68 -2.17 -6.68
C ALA A 36 2.74 -1.37 -7.97
N GLU A 37 3.03 -2.02 -9.09
CA GLU A 37 3.15 -1.35 -10.37
C GLU A 37 1.83 -0.69 -10.80
N THR A 38 0.74 -1.42 -10.66
CA THR A 38 -0.58 -0.89 -11.00
C THR A 38 -0.93 0.32 -10.12
N ILE A 39 -0.61 0.25 -8.84
CA ILE A 39 -0.88 1.34 -7.91
C ILE A 39 -0.07 2.57 -8.28
N ARG A 40 1.20 2.41 -8.62
CA ARG A 40 2.05 3.52 -9.03
C ARG A 40 1.56 4.17 -10.31
N GLU A 41 1.13 3.37 -11.28
CA GLU A 41 0.59 3.90 -12.53
C GLU A 41 -0.66 4.72 -12.30
N TYR A 42 -1.52 4.28 -11.38
CA TYR A 42 -2.77 4.97 -11.12
C TYR A 42 -2.60 6.20 -10.23
N LEU A 43 -1.78 6.10 -9.19
CA LEU A 43 -1.68 7.14 -8.17
C LEU A 43 -0.49 8.09 -8.36
N GLY A 44 0.50 7.69 -9.15
CA GLY A 44 1.67 8.52 -9.40
C GLY A 44 2.75 8.36 -8.34
N GLU A 45 3.65 9.36 -8.25
CA GLU A 45 4.85 9.25 -7.43
C GLU A 45 4.68 9.71 -6.00
N LYS A 46 3.53 10.28 -5.65
CA LYS A 46 3.29 10.78 -4.29
C LYS A 46 2.99 9.69 -3.28
N VAL A 47 2.90 8.44 -3.72
CA VAL A 47 2.64 7.33 -2.82
C VAL A 47 3.94 6.65 -2.44
N ILE A 48 4.02 6.25 -1.18
CA ILE A 48 5.12 5.43 -0.67
C ILE A 48 4.58 4.00 -0.59
N ILE A 49 5.17 3.10 -1.36
CA ILE A 49 4.65 1.74 -1.46
C ILE A 49 5.56 0.78 -0.72
N TYR A 50 4.97 0.04 0.21
CA TYR A 50 5.64 -1.05 0.92
C TYR A 50 5.12 -2.35 0.33
N GLU A 51 5.97 -3.02 -0.42
CA GLU A 51 5.61 -4.26 -1.09
C GLU A 51 5.75 -5.45 -0.15
N LEU A 52 4.72 -6.29 -0.13
CA LEU A 52 4.73 -7.52 0.63
C LEU A 52 4.77 -8.70 -0.34
N ASN A 53 5.63 -9.65 -0.06
CA ASN A 53 5.60 -10.95 -0.72
C ASN A 53 5.40 -12.01 0.37
N ALA A 54 5.29 -13.27 -0.03
CA ALA A 54 5.04 -14.35 0.93
C ALA A 54 6.11 -14.38 2.03
N GLU A 55 7.36 -14.17 1.65
CA GLU A 55 8.47 -14.17 2.60
C GLU A 55 8.38 -13.01 3.59
N ASN A 56 8.09 -11.82 3.09
CA ASN A 56 7.98 -10.64 3.95
C ASN A 56 6.78 -10.74 4.89
N VAL A 57 5.67 -11.28 4.40
CA VAL A 57 4.49 -11.48 5.25
C VAL A 57 4.83 -12.42 6.41
N MET A 58 5.56 -13.49 6.12
CA MET A 58 5.99 -14.41 7.16
C MET A 58 6.87 -13.73 8.20
N LYS A 59 7.78 -12.87 7.76
CA LYS A 59 8.65 -12.13 8.68
C LYS A 59 7.84 -11.23 9.61
N TYR A 60 6.85 -10.52 9.07
CA TYR A 60 6.00 -9.65 9.87
C TYR A 60 5.20 -10.45 10.89
N LEU A 61 4.64 -11.58 10.46
CA LEU A 61 3.90 -12.44 11.37
C LEU A 61 4.77 -12.99 12.49
N ILE A 62 5.98 -13.41 12.16
CA ILE A 62 6.92 -13.92 13.15
C ILE A 62 7.30 -12.83 14.14
N ASN A 63 7.57 -11.63 13.66
CA ASN A 63 7.93 -10.52 14.54
C ASN A 63 6.79 -10.14 15.49
N ASP A 64 5.56 -10.13 14.97
CA ASP A 64 4.40 -9.77 15.78
C ASP A 64 4.02 -10.86 16.76
N LEU A 65 4.14 -12.12 16.36
CA LEU A 65 3.73 -13.24 17.18
C LEU A 65 4.87 -13.88 17.98
N GLY A 66 6.08 -13.63 17.55
CA GLY A 66 7.28 -14.21 18.18
C GLY A 66 7.74 -13.48 19.42
N GLU A 67 7.19 -12.33 19.67
CA GLU A 67 7.49 -11.58 20.88
C GLU A 67 6.40 -11.79 21.92
#